data_3871203bd21c3593cc93845550b6a26c
#
_entry.id   3871203bd21c3593cc93845550b6a26c
#
_cell.length_a   1.000
_cell.length_b   1.000
_cell.length_c   1.000
_cell.angle_alpha   90.00
_cell.angle_beta   90.00
_cell.angle_gamma   90.00
#
_symmetry.space_group_name_H-M   'P 1'
#
loop_
_entity.id
_entity.type
_entity.pdbx_description
1 polymer ?
#
loop_
_entity_poly.entity_id
_entity_poly.type
_entity_poly.pdbx_seq_one_letter_code
_entity_poly.pdbx_strand_id
1 'polypeptide(L)'
;MDPLWKQYNENKGYIYQNNISLYLLVDIKTAAKKTHNVLGEILHHYKPMLSYVVSDSLIQGAVTIILSGNKPDIEDIKNIEERFVFMDGRLSDVGKNISNIIMPIISMDWLDHFTWSGLGHMPDKELIILNEIVQKVHLENKQIRFWASPDNKRGWNILENVGVDLINTDKLNQFSTHKFQN
;
A
#
# COMPACT_ATOMS: atom_id res chain seq x y z
N MET A 1 -5.91 -0.13 16.64
CA MET A 1 -4.61 0.54 16.91
C MET A 1 -3.93 -0.02 18.17
N ASP A 2 -4.65 -0.32 19.26
CA ASP A 2 -4.06 -0.77 20.55
C ASP A 2 -3.10 -1.97 20.45
N PRO A 3 -3.39 -3.04 19.69
CA PRO A 3 -2.42 -4.14 19.55
C PRO A 3 -1.10 -3.71 18.92
N LEU A 4 -1.15 -2.84 17.90
CA LEU A 4 0.07 -2.31 17.27
C LEU A 4 0.82 -1.36 18.22
N TRP A 5 0.11 -0.54 18.97
CA TRP A 5 0.69 0.33 19.98
C TRP A 5 1.41 -0.45 21.08
N LYS A 6 0.80 -1.55 21.54
CA LYS A 6 1.44 -2.47 22.49
C LYS A 6 2.73 -3.04 21.91
N GLN A 7 2.67 -3.60 20.71
CA GLN A 7 3.83 -4.17 20.02
C GLN A 7 4.94 -3.14 19.79
N TYR A 8 4.59 -1.92 19.37
CA TYR A 8 5.52 -0.79 19.21
C TYR A 8 6.30 -0.49 20.50
N ASN A 9 5.60 -0.42 21.64
CA ASN A 9 6.24 -0.15 22.93
C ASN A 9 7.10 -1.32 23.41
N GLU A 10 6.65 -2.57 23.25
CA GLU A 10 7.40 -3.77 23.60
C GLU A 10 8.66 -3.93 22.74
N ASN A 11 8.62 -3.54 21.47
CA ASN A 11 9.72 -3.63 20.52
C ASN A 11 10.53 -2.33 20.38
N LYS A 12 10.51 -1.45 21.38
CA LYS A 12 11.33 -0.23 21.44
C LYS A 12 11.16 0.70 20.22
N GLY A 13 9.94 0.86 19.77
CA GLY A 13 9.61 1.78 18.67
C GLY A 13 9.48 1.12 17.30
N TYR A 14 9.36 -0.20 17.21
CA TYR A 14 9.22 -0.93 15.96
C TYR A 14 8.03 -1.90 15.97
N ILE A 15 7.41 -2.13 14.82
CA ILE A 15 6.46 -3.24 14.62
C ILE A 15 7.22 -4.50 14.24
N TYR A 16 8.22 -4.39 13.37
CA TYR A 16 9.11 -5.48 12.95
C TYR A 16 10.53 -5.27 13.47
N GLN A 17 11.33 -6.35 13.51
CA GLN A 17 12.70 -6.30 14.04
C GLN A 17 13.69 -5.46 13.22
N ASN A 18 13.35 -5.09 11.99
CA ASN A 18 14.25 -4.51 10.98
C ASN A 18 13.85 -3.11 10.50
N ASN A 19 13.26 -2.31 11.36
CA ASN A 19 12.90 -0.90 11.08
C ASN A 19 12.08 -0.69 9.77
N ILE A 20 11.29 -1.70 9.38
CA ILE A 20 10.37 -1.60 8.25
C ILE A 20 9.04 -1.07 8.77
N SER A 21 8.51 -0.03 8.12
CA SER A 21 7.17 0.49 8.43
C SER A 21 6.09 -0.50 7.99
N LEU A 22 5.13 -0.76 8.88
CA LEU A 22 3.92 -1.50 8.54
C LEU A 22 2.97 -0.60 7.75
N TYR A 23 2.55 -0.99 6.56
CA TYR A 23 1.43 -0.36 5.87
C TYR A 23 0.12 -0.96 6.37
N LEU A 24 -0.70 -0.14 7.00
CA LEU A 24 -2.04 -0.50 7.43
C LEU A 24 -3.07 0.09 6.47
N LEU A 25 -3.60 -0.75 5.57
CA LEU A 25 -4.65 -0.34 4.64
C LEU A 25 -5.99 -0.30 5.37
N VAL A 26 -6.62 0.87 5.39
CA VAL A 26 -7.95 1.11 6.00
C VAL A 26 -8.95 1.30 4.87
N ASP A 27 -9.78 0.29 4.64
CA ASP A 27 -10.81 0.29 3.60
C ASP A 27 -12.10 0.93 4.15
N ILE A 28 -12.38 2.17 3.76
CA ILE A 28 -13.54 2.94 4.20
C ILE A 28 -14.77 2.49 3.40
N LYS A 29 -15.79 1.97 4.10
CA LYS A 29 -17.08 1.54 3.51
C LYS A 29 -18.22 2.53 3.78
N THR A 30 -17.96 3.58 4.53
CA THR A 30 -18.94 4.60 4.98
C THR A 30 -18.68 5.96 4.31
N ALA A 31 -19.31 7.04 4.82
CA ALA A 31 -19.10 8.39 4.33
C ALA A 31 -17.65 8.86 4.54
N ALA A 32 -16.91 9.07 3.45
CA ALA A 32 -15.48 9.36 3.42
C ALA A 32 -15.05 10.45 4.42
N LYS A 33 -15.59 11.65 4.27
CA LYS A 33 -15.19 12.83 5.07
C LYS A 33 -15.47 12.68 6.56
N LYS A 34 -16.64 12.14 6.93
CA LYS A 34 -17.01 11.92 8.34
C LYS A 34 -16.08 10.88 8.98
N THR A 35 -15.82 9.79 8.29
CA THR A 35 -14.93 8.72 8.77
C THR A 35 -13.50 9.21 8.90
N HIS A 36 -13.02 9.97 7.92
CA HIS A 36 -11.68 10.56 7.95
C HIS A 36 -11.47 11.49 9.16
N ASN A 37 -12.45 12.36 9.48
CA ASN A 37 -12.34 13.26 10.62
C ASN A 37 -12.22 12.49 11.94
N VAL A 38 -13.12 11.51 12.18
CA VAL A 38 -13.06 10.66 13.38
C VAL A 38 -11.75 9.86 13.44
N LEU A 39 -11.28 9.35 12.31
CA LEU A 39 -10.02 8.63 12.23
C LEU A 39 -8.84 9.53 12.60
N GLY A 40 -8.83 10.78 12.15
CA GLY A 40 -7.78 11.76 12.48
C GLY A 40 -7.66 11.99 13.99
N GLU A 41 -8.80 12.16 14.69
CA GLU A 41 -8.83 12.29 16.15
C GLU A 41 -8.27 11.07 16.86
N ILE A 42 -8.63 9.87 16.41
CA ILE A 42 -8.11 8.61 16.97
C ILE A 42 -6.59 8.49 16.71
N LEU A 43 -6.14 8.74 15.47
CA LEU A 43 -4.74 8.57 15.08
C LEU A 43 -3.80 9.51 15.83
N HIS A 44 -4.27 10.70 16.20
CA HIS A 44 -3.46 11.65 16.96
C HIS A 44 -2.91 11.06 18.27
N HIS A 45 -3.66 10.18 18.95
CA HIS A 45 -3.21 9.50 20.17
C HIS A 45 -2.05 8.53 19.92
N TYR A 46 -1.90 8.06 18.69
CA TYR A 46 -0.87 7.10 18.28
C TYR A 46 0.28 7.74 17.49
N LYS A 47 0.33 9.08 17.42
CA LYS A 47 1.32 9.84 16.67
C LYS A 47 2.76 9.31 16.81
N PRO A 48 3.27 8.96 18.00
CA PRO A 48 4.67 8.51 18.14
C PRO A 48 5.02 7.27 17.31
N MET A 49 4.04 6.42 16.94
CA MET A 49 4.31 5.25 16.11
C MET A 49 3.94 5.46 14.64
N LEU A 50 3.25 6.56 14.28
CA LEU A 50 2.73 6.75 12.94
C LEU A 50 3.69 7.51 12.03
N SER A 51 3.70 7.15 10.76
CA SER A 51 4.16 8.06 9.71
C SER A 51 3.16 9.20 9.56
N TYR A 52 3.64 10.43 9.45
CA TYR A 52 2.79 11.60 9.26
C TYR A 52 3.48 12.64 8.40
N VAL A 53 2.73 13.57 7.88
CA VAL A 53 3.25 14.73 7.14
C VAL A 53 2.93 15.98 7.92
N VAL A 54 3.90 16.85 8.06
CA VAL A 54 3.76 18.20 8.63
C VAL A 54 4.55 19.18 7.78
N SER A 55 3.94 20.31 7.40
CA SER A 55 4.58 21.32 6.54
C SER A 55 5.27 20.70 5.30
N ASP A 56 4.56 19.83 4.59
CA ASP A 56 5.02 19.07 3.41
C ASP A 56 6.22 18.13 3.62
N SER A 57 6.64 17.94 4.86
CA SER A 57 7.72 17.03 5.21
C SER A 57 7.18 15.71 5.77
N LEU A 58 7.63 14.59 5.19
CA LEU A 58 7.29 13.24 5.69
C LEU A 58 8.16 12.88 6.89
N ILE A 59 7.50 12.59 8.00
CA ILE A 59 8.13 11.96 9.17
C ILE A 59 7.77 10.47 9.14
N GLN A 60 8.78 9.63 8.96
CA GLN A 60 8.59 8.18 8.89
C GLN A 60 8.38 7.59 10.29
N GLY A 61 7.32 6.82 10.47
CA GLY A 61 7.02 6.07 11.68
C GLY A 61 7.01 4.56 11.44
N ALA A 62 6.75 3.81 12.51
CA ALA A 62 6.66 2.35 12.47
C ALA A 62 5.38 1.85 11.74
N VAL A 63 4.33 2.69 11.65
CA VAL A 63 3.06 2.37 10.98
C VAL A 63 2.67 3.51 10.05
N THR A 64 2.35 3.18 8.81
CA THR A 64 1.83 4.12 7.81
C THR A 64 0.38 3.76 7.49
N ILE A 65 -0.55 4.68 7.71
CA ILE A 65 -1.99 4.46 7.49
C ILE A 65 -2.34 4.82 6.06
N ILE A 66 -2.81 3.86 5.28
CA ILE A 66 -3.20 4.03 3.88
C ILE A 66 -4.72 3.92 3.76
N LEU A 67 -5.38 4.99 3.32
CA LEU A 67 -6.82 4.99 3.08
C LEU A 67 -7.16 4.39 1.72
N SER A 68 -8.08 3.45 1.72
CA SER A 68 -8.66 2.82 0.52
C SER A 68 -10.19 2.84 0.58
N GLY A 69 -10.87 2.33 -0.44
CA GLY A 69 -12.34 2.34 -0.54
C GLY A 69 -12.90 3.75 -0.76
N ASN A 70 -13.93 4.13 0.00
CA ASN A 70 -14.55 5.45 -0.03
C ASN A 70 -13.68 6.49 0.69
N LYS A 71 -12.53 6.81 0.11
CA LYS A 71 -11.57 7.78 0.66
C LYS A 71 -11.97 9.23 0.33
N PRO A 72 -11.55 10.22 1.15
CA PRO A 72 -11.74 11.65 0.85
C PRO A 72 -11.07 12.05 -0.47
N ASP A 73 -11.47 13.18 -1.02
CA ASP A 73 -10.80 13.76 -2.19
C ASP A 73 -9.38 14.21 -1.83
N ILE A 74 -8.50 14.22 -2.82
CA ILE A 74 -7.10 14.65 -2.66
C ILE A 74 -7.02 16.07 -2.12
N GLU A 75 -7.91 16.95 -2.58
CA GLU A 75 -8.01 18.34 -2.12
C GLU A 75 -8.34 18.47 -0.63
N ASP A 76 -9.17 17.56 -0.10
CA ASP A 76 -9.48 17.53 1.34
C ASP A 76 -8.27 17.06 2.18
N ILE A 77 -7.36 16.30 1.59
CA ILE A 77 -6.20 15.70 2.29
C ILE A 77 -4.95 16.60 2.20
N LYS A 78 -4.66 17.14 1.02
CA LYS A 78 -3.39 17.85 0.76
C LYS A 78 -3.24 19.14 1.58
N ASN A 79 -4.35 19.77 1.97
CA ASN A 79 -4.36 21.05 2.70
C ASN A 79 -4.34 20.86 4.23
N ILE A 80 -4.24 19.63 4.72
CA ILE A 80 -4.12 19.37 6.16
C ILE A 80 -2.67 19.59 6.58
N GLU A 81 -2.44 20.52 7.48
CA GLU A 81 -1.11 20.92 7.95
C GLU A 81 -0.36 19.74 8.61
N GLU A 82 -1.06 18.98 9.46
CA GLU A 82 -0.54 17.73 10.03
C GLU A 82 -1.50 16.59 9.72
N ARG A 83 -1.06 15.63 8.91
CA ARG A 83 -1.90 14.49 8.53
C ARG A 83 -1.21 13.15 8.78
N PHE A 84 -1.97 12.19 9.28
CA PHE A 84 -1.55 10.84 9.65
C PHE A 84 -1.94 9.79 8.61
N VAL A 85 -2.56 10.21 7.50
CA VAL A 85 -3.11 9.30 6.50
C VAL A 85 -2.52 9.58 5.13
N PHE A 86 -2.38 8.52 4.35
CA PHE A 86 -1.95 8.50 2.98
C PHE A 86 -3.03 7.84 2.13
N MET A 87 -2.95 7.97 0.81
CA MET A 87 -4.00 7.47 -0.09
C MET A 87 -3.52 6.26 -0.89
N ASP A 88 -4.39 5.27 -1.02
CA ASP A 88 -4.28 4.18 -1.98
C ASP A 88 -4.83 4.66 -3.34
N GLY A 89 -3.96 4.88 -4.33
CA GLY A 89 -4.32 5.31 -5.67
C GLY A 89 -4.82 4.19 -6.58
N ARG A 90 -5.20 4.57 -7.78
CA ARG A 90 -5.58 3.67 -8.86
C ARG A 90 -4.74 3.96 -10.10
N LEU A 91 -4.70 3.06 -11.08
CA LEU A 91 -3.96 3.28 -12.32
C LEU A 91 -4.36 4.59 -13.03
N SER A 92 -5.63 4.98 -12.92
CA SER A 92 -6.14 6.24 -13.44
C SER A 92 -5.57 7.49 -12.77
N ASP A 93 -4.87 7.36 -11.64
CA ASP A 93 -4.22 8.46 -10.92
C ASP A 93 -2.75 8.66 -11.35
N VAL A 94 -2.18 7.68 -12.04
CA VAL A 94 -0.83 7.79 -12.62
C VAL A 94 -0.85 8.80 -13.76
N GLY A 95 0.12 9.71 -13.79
CA GLY A 95 0.20 10.80 -14.75
C GLY A 95 -0.51 12.10 -14.30
N LYS A 96 -1.19 12.11 -13.15
CA LYS A 96 -1.88 13.30 -12.62
C LYS A 96 -1.00 14.19 -11.73
N ASN A 97 0.30 13.92 -11.63
CA ASN A 97 1.25 14.65 -10.79
C ASN A 97 0.85 14.69 -9.29
N ILE A 98 0.19 13.64 -8.80
CA ILE A 98 -0.10 13.51 -7.38
C ILE A 98 1.17 13.03 -6.67
N SER A 99 1.64 13.79 -5.68
CA SER A 99 2.86 13.46 -4.94
C SER A 99 2.77 12.08 -4.26
N ASN A 100 3.86 11.33 -4.26
CA ASN A 100 4.00 10.08 -3.51
C ASN A 100 3.89 10.28 -1.98
N ILE A 101 4.11 11.50 -1.47
CA ILE A 101 3.86 11.87 -0.06
C ILE A 101 2.34 11.85 0.24
N ILE A 102 1.48 12.06 -0.75
CA ILE A 102 0.03 11.95 -0.62
C ILE A 102 -0.45 10.55 -0.95
N MET A 103 0.05 10.01 -2.06
CA MET A 103 -0.38 8.75 -2.66
C MET A 103 0.83 7.85 -2.92
N PRO A 104 1.35 7.18 -1.88
CA PRO A 104 2.55 6.35 -1.99
C PRO A 104 2.33 5.02 -2.71
N ILE A 105 1.08 4.55 -2.79
CA ILE A 105 0.73 3.24 -3.35
C ILE A 105 -0.31 3.41 -4.45
N ILE A 106 -0.14 2.63 -5.52
CA ILE A 106 -1.15 2.41 -6.56
C ILE A 106 -1.60 0.96 -6.47
N SER A 107 -2.89 0.77 -6.23
CA SER A 107 -3.51 -0.56 -6.16
C SER A 107 -4.54 -0.75 -7.27
N MET A 108 -4.61 -1.96 -7.83
CA MET A 108 -5.59 -2.29 -8.88
C MET A 108 -6.05 -3.74 -8.79
N ASP A 109 -7.20 -4.02 -9.37
CA ASP A 109 -7.70 -5.38 -9.55
C ASP A 109 -6.89 -6.07 -10.65
N TRP A 110 -6.37 -7.26 -10.37
CA TRP A 110 -5.70 -8.07 -11.37
C TRP A 110 -6.63 -8.43 -12.52
N LEU A 111 -7.87 -8.78 -12.21
CA LEU A 111 -8.85 -9.26 -13.16
C LEU A 111 -9.36 -8.18 -14.12
N ASP A 112 -9.18 -6.90 -13.80
CA ASP A 112 -9.49 -5.80 -14.72
C ASP A 112 -8.46 -5.67 -15.85
N HIS A 113 -7.28 -6.28 -15.70
CA HIS A 113 -6.15 -6.09 -16.62
C HIS A 113 -5.62 -7.39 -17.21
N PHE A 114 -5.76 -8.52 -16.51
CA PHE A 114 -5.14 -9.79 -16.85
C PHE A 114 -6.12 -10.96 -16.75
N THR A 115 -5.96 -11.93 -17.65
CA THR A 115 -6.73 -13.17 -17.65
C THR A 115 -5.94 -14.36 -17.10
N TRP A 116 -4.60 -14.21 -17.03
CA TRP A 116 -3.76 -15.29 -16.52
C TRP A 116 -4.00 -15.56 -15.03
N SER A 117 -4.28 -16.83 -14.72
CA SER A 117 -4.67 -17.31 -13.38
C SER A 117 -3.52 -17.90 -12.55
N GLY A 118 -2.27 -17.77 -13.03
CA GLY A 118 -1.12 -18.39 -12.36
C GLY A 118 -0.85 -19.83 -12.79
N LEU A 119 -1.55 -20.34 -13.82
CA LEU A 119 -1.34 -21.67 -14.39
C LEU A 119 -0.61 -21.57 -15.73
N GLY A 120 0.36 -22.46 -15.95
CA GLY A 120 1.16 -22.43 -17.18
C GLY A 120 2.01 -21.17 -17.32
N HIS A 121 2.38 -20.86 -18.56
CA HIS A 121 3.13 -19.66 -18.91
C HIS A 121 2.17 -18.45 -18.97
N MET A 122 2.59 -17.31 -18.44
CA MET A 122 1.85 -16.07 -18.60
C MET A 122 1.97 -15.63 -20.06
N PRO A 123 0.87 -15.23 -20.73
CA PRO A 123 0.94 -14.75 -22.11
C PRO A 123 1.89 -13.56 -22.24
N ASP A 124 2.77 -13.57 -23.24
CA ASP A 124 3.80 -12.53 -23.44
C ASP A 124 3.19 -11.12 -23.50
N LYS A 125 2.02 -10.98 -24.13
CA LYS A 125 1.29 -9.70 -24.21
C LYS A 125 0.89 -9.18 -22.82
N GLU A 126 0.41 -10.07 -21.96
CA GLU A 126 0.04 -9.69 -20.58
C GLU A 126 1.27 -9.34 -19.76
N LEU A 127 2.37 -10.08 -19.93
CA LEU A 127 3.64 -9.79 -19.25
C LEU A 127 4.22 -8.43 -19.67
N ILE A 128 4.13 -8.07 -20.95
CA ILE A 128 4.53 -6.74 -21.44
C ILE A 128 3.70 -5.64 -20.76
N ILE A 129 2.36 -5.78 -20.75
CA ILE A 129 1.46 -4.83 -20.12
C ILE A 129 1.77 -4.69 -18.62
N LEU A 130 2.01 -5.81 -17.93
CA LEU A 130 2.34 -5.80 -16.51
C LEU A 130 3.63 -5.01 -16.24
N ASN A 131 4.69 -5.25 -17.03
CA ASN A 131 5.94 -4.50 -16.93
C ASN A 131 5.74 -3.00 -17.18
N GLU A 132 4.98 -2.62 -18.21
CA GLU A 132 4.70 -1.21 -18.51
C GLU A 132 3.95 -0.51 -17.36
N ILE A 133 2.97 -1.19 -16.75
CA ILE A 133 2.23 -0.66 -15.60
C ILE A 133 3.18 -0.44 -14.41
N VAL A 134 3.98 -1.44 -14.06
CA VAL A 134 4.95 -1.34 -12.95
C VAL A 134 5.92 -0.19 -13.19
N GLN A 135 6.51 -0.09 -14.38
CA GLN A 135 7.43 0.99 -14.71
C GLN A 135 6.78 2.38 -14.62
N LYS A 136 5.55 2.54 -15.12
CA LYS A 136 4.83 3.84 -15.04
C LYS A 136 4.60 4.27 -13.59
N VAL A 137 4.25 3.34 -12.71
CA VAL A 137 4.05 3.63 -11.28
C VAL A 137 5.38 4.00 -10.61
N HIS A 138 6.46 3.27 -10.89
CA HIS A 138 7.79 3.51 -10.34
C HIS A 138 8.39 4.84 -10.81
N LEU A 139 8.11 5.30 -12.02
CA LEU A 139 8.54 6.63 -12.50
C LEU A 139 8.03 7.79 -11.64
N GLU A 140 6.91 7.57 -10.92
CA GLU A 140 6.38 8.56 -9.96
C GLU A 140 6.85 8.30 -8.51
N ASN A 141 7.84 7.43 -8.30
CA ASN A 141 8.32 6.99 -6.98
C ASN A 141 7.19 6.45 -6.09
N LYS A 142 6.24 5.73 -6.67
CA LYS A 142 5.13 5.07 -5.98
C LYS A 142 5.31 3.57 -6.00
N GLN A 143 4.74 2.90 -5.00
CA GLN A 143 4.69 1.45 -4.94
C GLN A 143 3.44 0.90 -5.62
N ILE A 144 3.51 -0.34 -6.09
CA ILE A 144 2.42 -1.00 -6.77
C ILE A 144 1.95 -2.28 -6.06
N ARG A 145 0.64 -2.48 -6.04
CA ARG A 145 -0.04 -3.65 -5.49
C ARG A 145 -1.15 -4.10 -6.41
N PHE A 146 -1.31 -5.41 -6.56
CA PHE A 146 -2.48 -6.02 -7.21
C PHE A 146 -3.25 -6.85 -6.18
N TRP A 147 -4.56 -6.60 -6.03
CA TRP A 147 -5.45 -7.57 -5.37
C TRP A 147 -6.00 -8.56 -6.40
N ALA A 148 -6.58 -9.67 -5.95
CA ALA A 148 -7.05 -10.77 -6.78
C ALA A 148 -6.00 -11.34 -7.75
N SER A 149 -4.71 -11.05 -7.55
CA SER A 149 -3.62 -11.64 -8.33
C SER A 149 -3.50 -13.15 -8.03
N PRO A 150 -2.91 -13.95 -8.95
CA PRO A 150 -2.71 -15.38 -8.74
C PRO A 150 -1.94 -15.67 -7.45
N ASP A 151 -2.62 -16.26 -6.46
CA ASP A 151 -2.07 -16.55 -5.12
C ASP A 151 -1.43 -17.95 -5.06
N ASN A 152 -0.32 -18.11 -5.80
CA ASN A 152 0.49 -19.31 -5.86
C ASN A 152 1.96 -18.97 -6.24
N LYS A 153 2.87 -19.94 -6.11
CA LYS A 153 4.30 -19.74 -6.37
C LYS A 153 4.62 -19.11 -7.73
N ARG A 154 3.88 -19.46 -8.79
CA ARG A 154 4.13 -18.88 -10.12
C ARG A 154 3.69 -17.43 -10.18
N GLY A 155 2.52 -17.13 -9.62
CA GLY A 155 2.03 -15.75 -9.51
C GLY A 155 3.00 -14.89 -8.73
N TRP A 156 3.43 -15.34 -7.57
CA TRP A 156 4.40 -14.61 -6.73
C TRP A 156 5.72 -14.38 -7.47
N ASN A 157 6.29 -15.41 -8.14
CA ASN A 157 7.51 -15.27 -8.93
C ASN A 157 7.38 -14.22 -10.04
N ILE A 158 6.27 -14.23 -10.78
CA ILE A 158 6.04 -13.24 -11.85
C ILE A 158 5.97 -11.84 -11.27
N LEU A 159 5.16 -11.64 -10.22
CA LEU A 159 5.01 -10.34 -9.57
C LEU A 159 6.34 -9.81 -9.02
N GLU A 160 7.13 -10.67 -8.37
CA GLU A 160 8.46 -10.31 -7.86
C GLU A 160 9.44 -9.95 -8.99
N ASN A 161 9.49 -10.77 -10.04
CA ASN A 161 10.43 -10.57 -11.15
C ASN A 161 10.16 -9.28 -11.93
N VAL A 162 8.91 -8.85 -12.04
CA VAL A 162 8.55 -7.57 -12.68
C VAL A 162 8.65 -6.38 -11.72
N GLY A 163 8.91 -6.61 -10.43
CA GLY A 163 9.12 -5.56 -9.44
C GLY A 163 7.86 -5.04 -8.76
N VAL A 164 6.80 -5.87 -8.64
CA VAL A 164 5.64 -5.50 -7.81
C VAL A 164 6.06 -5.42 -6.34
N ASP A 165 5.84 -4.28 -5.70
CA ASP A 165 6.35 -3.98 -4.36
C ASP A 165 5.58 -4.70 -3.25
N LEU A 166 4.25 -4.77 -3.38
CA LEU A 166 3.36 -5.31 -2.35
C LEU A 166 2.56 -6.49 -2.91
N ILE A 167 2.97 -7.69 -2.55
CA ILE A 167 2.30 -8.93 -2.98
C ILE A 167 1.11 -9.24 -2.08
N ASN A 168 -0.08 -9.30 -2.69
CA ASN A 168 -1.29 -9.70 -1.99
C ASN A 168 -1.38 -11.22 -1.93
N THR A 169 -1.51 -11.76 -0.72
CA THR A 169 -1.65 -13.20 -0.50
C THR A 169 -2.47 -13.50 0.75
N ASP A 170 -3.33 -14.51 0.68
CA ASP A 170 -4.01 -15.11 1.83
C ASP A 170 -3.23 -16.32 2.39
N LYS A 171 -2.12 -16.71 1.74
CA LYS A 171 -1.31 -17.89 2.07
C LYS A 171 0.01 -17.51 2.74
N LEU A 172 -0.05 -16.69 3.80
CA LEU A 172 1.12 -16.10 4.46
C LEU A 172 2.24 -17.09 4.76
N ASN A 173 1.92 -18.28 5.33
CA ASN A 173 2.92 -19.30 5.66
C ASN A 173 3.61 -19.86 4.40
N GLN A 174 2.84 -20.08 3.33
CA GLN A 174 3.38 -20.60 2.08
C GLN A 174 4.25 -19.55 1.38
N PHE A 175 3.81 -18.29 1.38
CA PHE A 175 4.56 -17.19 0.82
C PHE A 175 5.85 -16.93 1.61
N SER A 176 5.81 -16.96 2.93
CA SER A 176 7.00 -16.85 3.78
C SER A 176 8.03 -17.94 3.45
N THR A 177 7.59 -19.22 3.39
CA THR A 177 8.48 -20.33 3.00
C THR A 177 9.06 -20.14 1.60
N HIS A 178 8.29 -19.63 0.65
CA HIS A 178 8.74 -19.32 -0.70
C HIS A 178 9.87 -18.27 -0.70
N LYS A 179 9.73 -17.22 0.10
CA LYS A 179 10.75 -16.16 0.23
C LYS A 179 12.08 -16.63 0.83
N PHE A 180 12.07 -17.63 1.71
CA PHE A 180 13.29 -18.15 2.34
C PHE A 180 13.97 -19.26 1.52
N GLN A 181 13.39 -19.70 0.40
CA GLN A 181 13.94 -20.73 -0.47
C GLN A 181 14.61 -20.17 -1.76
N ASN A 182 14.42 -18.88 -2.03
CA ASN A 182 15.02 -18.13 -3.12
C ASN A 182 16.04 -17.13 -2.59
#